data_5b8794866ac9321516c23c487ea09555
#
_entry.id   5b8794866ac9321516c23c487ea09555
#
_cell.length_a   1.000
_cell.length_b   1.000
_cell.length_c   1.000
_cell.angle_alpha   90.00
_cell.angle_beta   90.00
_cell.angle_gamma   90.00
#
_symmetry.space_group_name_H-M   'P 1'
#
loop_
_entity.id
_entity.type
_entity.pdbx_description
1 polymer ?
#
loop_
_entity_poly.entity_id
_entity_poly.type
_entity_poly.pdbx_seq_one_letter_code
_entity_poly.pdbx_strand_id
1 'polypeptide(L)'
;MRAPLAVAVIAAVLLAGCGASSSSQSSSATQASAAATGRPPTASPSSPRASASPTSAPRPTGPAAVPVAPGAGALPQNRIFPSTHSAAFHNAMTDLWLAVTTGNARFALPAFFPVAAYRQVKAEPYPTADWQDRLWYDFTLDVGAAHDLVDDRGARLVRVIVPADEADWVYPGDCYNTDGYWHVGGARVVYTEHGQERSLGIASLISWRGVWYVIHFGAVLRNGVTGIVDDPETGPGFPGPAGGC
;
A
#
# COMPACT_ATOMS: atom_id res chain seq x y z
N MET A 1 56.48 14.32 -21.20
CA MET A 1 57.18 13.26 -20.44
C MET A 1 56.12 12.33 -19.83
N ARG A 2 56.15 11.12 -20.36
CA ARG A 2 55.73 9.82 -19.82
C ARG A 2 54.43 9.75 -18.97
N ALA A 3 53.40 9.17 -19.61
CA ALA A 3 52.32 8.44 -18.94
C ALA A 3 52.78 7.02 -18.49
N PRO A 4 52.16 6.40 -17.56
CA PRO A 4 52.02 4.96 -17.64
C PRO A 4 50.55 4.47 -17.73
N LEU A 5 50.40 3.49 -18.58
CA LEU A 5 49.29 2.59 -18.73
C LEU A 5 49.08 1.79 -17.39
N ALA A 6 47.85 1.53 -17.05
CA ALA A 6 47.50 0.47 -16.12
C ALA A 6 46.48 -0.47 -16.77
N VAL A 7 46.80 -1.72 -16.70
CA VAL A 7 46.24 -2.89 -17.37
C VAL A 7 44.96 -3.33 -16.64
N ALA A 8 43.92 -3.62 -17.41
CA ALA A 8 42.71 -4.29 -16.97
C ALA A 8 42.97 -5.81 -16.85
N VAL A 9 42.57 -6.38 -15.73
CA VAL A 9 42.46 -7.84 -15.57
C VAL A 9 40.98 -8.21 -15.47
N ILE A 10 40.51 -8.90 -16.51
CA ILE A 10 39.20 -9.55 -16.58
C ILE A 10 39.36 -10.95 -15.98
N ALA A 11 38.63 -11.26 -14.94
CA ALA A 11 38.48 -12.61 -14.45
C ALA A 11 37.04 -13.09 -14.71
N ALA A 12 36.89 -13.93 -15.71
CA ALA A 12 35.66 -14.68 -15.97
C ALA A 12 35.67 -15.94 -15.11
N VAL A 13 34.65 -16.16 -14.31
CA VAL A 13 34.38 -17.44 -13.65
C VAL A 13 33.06 -17.99 -14.19
N LEU A 14 33.21 -19.01 -15.03
CA LEU A 14 32.13 -19.90 -15.43
C LEU A 14 32.00 -21.01 -14.38
N LEU A 15 30.85 -21.19 -13.82
CA LEU A 15 30.47 -22.40 -13.08
C LEU A 15 29.13 -22.90 -13.61
N ALA A 16 29.24 -23.93 -14.42
CA ALA A 16 28.14 -24.80 -14.80
C ALA A 16 27.89 -25.81 -13.64
N GLY A 17 26.66 -26.00 -13.26
CA GLY A 17 26.20 -26.99 -12.31
C GLY A 17 24.86 -27.56 -12.73
N CYS A 18 24.89 -28.73 -13.37
CA CYS A 18 23.75 -29.60 -13.68
C CYS A 18 23.30 -30.38 -12.44
N GLY A 19 22.04 -30.75 -12.44
CA GLY A 19 21.49 -31.87 -11.65
C GLY A 19 20.35 -31.45 -10.76
N ALA A 20 19.26 -32.06 -10.67
CA ALA A 20 18.66 -33.29 -11.07
C ALA A 20 17.17 -33.22 -10.76
N SER A 21 16.39 -33.74 -11.68
CA SER A 21 14.99 -34.06 -11.52
C SER A 21 14.73 -35.05 -10.40
N SER A 22 13.66 -34.86 -9.64
CA SER A 22 13.04 -35.97 -8.90
C SER A 22 11.54 -35.87 -8.99
N SER A 23 11.03 -36.84 -9.67
CA SER A 23 9.65 -37.19 -9.91
C SER A 23 8.99 -37.89 -8.73
N SER A 24 7.67 -37.82 -8.68
CA SER A 24 6.74 -38.86 -8.19
C SER A 24 6.45 -38.90 -6.69
N GLN A 25 5.21 -38.80 -6.28
CA GLN A 25 4.27 -39.95 -6.29
C GLN A 25 2.83 -39.50 -5.95
N SER A 26 1.94 -39.92 -6.78
CA SER A 26 0.51 -40.03 -6.50
C SER A 26 0.27 -41.13 -5.45
N SER A 27 -0.60 -40.85 -4.50
CA SER A 27 -1.20 -41.92 -3.69
C SER A 27 -2.71 -41.69 -3.62
N SER A 28 -3.42 -42.49 -4.38
CA SER A 28 -4.85 -42.76 -4.27
C SER A 28 -5.10 -43.68 -3.08
N ALA A 29 -6.07 -43.36 -2.26
CA ALA A 29 -6.75 -44.34 -1.38
C ALA A 29 -8.18 -43.86 -1.15
N THR A 30 -9.10 -44.40 -1.84
CA THR A 30 -10.04 -45.47 -1.49
C THR A 30 -11.16 -45.05 -0.52
N GLN A 31 -12.36 -45.05 -1.09
CA GLN A 31 -13.68 -44.96 -0.47
C GLN A 31 -13.91 -46.02 0.62
N ALA A 32 -14.63 -45.62 1.65
CA ALA A 32 -15.46 -46.54 2.40
C ALA A 32 -16.83 -45.91 2.69
N SER A 33 -17.83 -46.49 2.10
CA SER A 33 -19.24 -46.25 2.30
C SER A 33 -19.70 -47.00 3.56
N ALA A 34 -20.46 -46.32 4.43
CA ALA A 34 -21.32 -47.03 5.39
C ALA A 34 -22.62 -46.25 5.60
N ALA A 35 -23.66 -46.83 5.13
CA ALA A 35 -25.03 -46.43 5.39
C ALA A 35 -25.47 -46.91 6.78
N ALA A 36 -26.17 -46.05 7.53
CA ALA A 36 -27.02 -46.49 8.65
C ALA A 36 -28.25 -45.58 8.73
N THR A 37 -29.36 -46.23 8.49
CA THR A 37 -30.75 -45.77 8.66
C THR A 37 -31.10 -45.60 10.15
N GLY A 38 -31.74 -44.47 10.48
CA GLY A 38 -32.36 -44.27 11.79
C GLY A 38 -33.40 -43.15 11.74
N ARG A 39 -34.69 -43.52 11.87
CA ARG A 39 -35.88 -42.66 11.81
C ARG A 39 -36.16 -42.05 13.19
N PRO A 40 -36.85 -40.88 13.28
CA PRO A 40 -36.82 -39.91 14.39
C PRO A 40 -37.91 -40.20 15.47
N PRO A 41 -37.83 -39.57 16.60
CA PRO A 41 -39.01 -39.24 17.38
C PRO A 41 -39.32 -37.73 17.36
N THR A 42 -40.59 -37.50 17.17
CA THR A 42 -41.35 -36.27 17.27
C THR A 42 -41.23 -35.63 18.67
N ALA A 43 -40.96 -34.33 18.74
CA ALA A 43 -41.16 -33.54 19.96
C ALA A 43 -41.78 -32.19 19.61
N SER A 44 -42.78 -31.84 20.43
CA SER A 44 -43.72 -30.73 20.38
C SER A 44 -43.11 -29.34 20.45
N PRO A 45 -43.87 -28.30 20.04
CA PRO A 45 -43.35 -26.93 19.93
C PRO A 45 -43.30 -26.23 21.29
N SER A 46 -42.12 -25.71 21.65
CA SER A 46 -41.97 -24.79 22.73
C SER A 46 -42.06 -23.34 22.22
N SER A 47 -42.88 -22.55 22.87
CA SER A 47 -43.14 -21.14 22.60
C SER A 47 -41.90 -20.27 22.50
N PRO A 48 -41.91 -19.24 21.67
CA PRO A 48 -40.77 -18.33 21.52
C PRO A 48 -40.65 -17.40 22.72
N ARG A 49 -39.59 -17.57 23.51
CA ARG A 49 -39.15 -16.59 24.50
C ARG A 49 -38.58 -15.39 23.78
N ALA A 50 -39.20 -14.24 23.95
CA ALA A 50 -38.70 -12.96 23.44
C ALA A 50 -37.25 -12.72 23.92
N SER A 51 -36.30 -12.79 22.98
CA SER A 51 -34.94 -12.35 23.21
C SER A 51 -34.90 -10.83 23.21
N ALA A 52 -34.57 -10.26 24.38
CA ALA A 52 -34.24 -8.84 24.47
C ALA A 52 -33.00 -8.56 23.58
N SER A 53 -33.14 -7.63 22.65
CA SER A 53 -32.04 -7.11 21.84
C SER A 53 -30.97 -6.51 22.75
N PRO A 54 -29.70 -6.84 22.61
CA PRO A 54 -28.64 -6.16 23.36
C PRO A 54 -28.59 -4.71 22.89
N THR A 55 -28.78 -3.80 23.82
CA THR A 55 -28.51 -2.36 23.61
C THR A 55 -27.06 -2.22 23.23
N SER A 56 -26.80 -1.83 21.97
CA SER A 56 -25.45 -1.56 21.47
C SER A 56 -24.84 -0.43 22.30
N ALA A 57 -23.76 -0.73 22.98
CA ALA A 57 -22.94 0.29 23.63
C ALA A 57 -22.48 1.32 22.58
N PRO A 58 -22.38 2.62 22.92
CA PRO A 58 -21.88 3.64 22.00
C PRO A 58 -20.47 3.24 21.54
N ARG A 59 -20.30 3.14 20.22
CA ARG A 59 -19.00 2.92 19.59
C ARG A 59 -18.12 4.12 19.93
N PRO A 60 -16.87 3.93 20.41
CA PRO A 60 -15.98 5.06 20.61
C PRO A 60 -15.82 5.77 19.25
N THR A 61 -16.19 7.03 19.21
CA THR A 61 -15.90 7.93 18.10
C THR A 61 -14.40 8.17 18.13
N GLY A 62 -13.65 7.46 17.26
CA GLY A 62 -12.25 7.80 16.99
C GLY A 62 -12.17 9.26 16.48
N PRO A 63 -10.98 9.88 16.52
CA PRO A 63 -10.81 11.23 16.00
C PRO A 63 -11.39 11.30 14.60
N ALA A 64 -12.20 12.32 14.36
CA ALA A 64 -12.82 12.52 13.04
C ALA A 64 -11.72 12.73 12.01
N ALA A 65 -11.78 11.99 10.89
CA ALA A 65 -10.88 12.23 9.77
C ALA A 65 -11.01 13.71 9.38
N VAL A 66 -9.87 14.40 9.24
CA VAL A 66 -9.86 15.80 8.80
C VAL A 66 -10.44 15.84 7.39
N PRO A 67 -11.50 16.61 7.13
CA PRO A 67 -12.07 16.65 5.79
C PRO A 67 -11.03 17.14 4.79
N VAL A 68 -10.89 16.41 3.67
CA VAL A 68 -10.13 16.93 2.52
C VAL A 68 -10.73 18.27 2.13
N ALA A 69 -9.89 19.30 1.96
CA ALA A 69 -10.37 20.60 1.54
C ALA A 69 -11.24 20.46 0.27
N PRO A 70 -12.47 21.00 0.25
CA PRO A 70 -13.32 20.93 -0.91
C PRO A 70 -12.56 21.44 -2.14
N GLY A 71 -12.41 20.62 -3.17
CA GLY A 71 -11.64 20.95 -4.36
C GLY A 71 -10.16 20.56 -4.34
N ALA A 72 -9.62 19.94 -3.26
CA ALA A 72 -8.29 19.34 -3.32
C ALA A 72 -8.26 18.33 -4.47
N GLY A 73 -7.30 18.47 -5.40
CA GLY A 73 -7.26 17.68 -6.62
C GLY A 73 -8.33 17.99 -7.68
N ALA A 74 -9.17 19.02 -7.49
CA ALA A 74 -10.23 19.42 -8.43
C ALA A 74 -9.75 20.31 -9.59
N LEU A 75 -8.47 20.72 -9.59
CA LEU A 75 -7.87 21.50 -10.67
C LEU A 75 -7.78 20.65 -11.96
N PRO A 76 -7.76 21.25 -13.16
CA PRO A 76 -7.45 20.53 -14.37
C PRO A 76 -6.12 19.79 -14.24
N GLN A 77 -6.03 18.59 -14.80
CA GLN A 77 -4.75 17.89 -14.85
C GLN A 77 -3.76 18.71 -15.69
N ASN A 78 -2.56 18.85 -15.18
CA ASN A 78 -1.49 19.60 -15.81
C ASN A 78 -0.12 19.04 -15.41
N ARG A 79 0.95 19.57 -16.03
CA ARG A 79 2.32 19.17 -15.74
C ARG A 79 2.98 19.98 -14.61
N ILE A 80 2.22 20.76 -13.86
CA ILE A 80 2.76 21.47 -12.70
C ILE A 80 3.16 20.46 -11.65
N PHE A 81 4.40 20.50 -11.22
CA PHE A 81 4.93 19.66 -10.17
C PHE A 81 4.31 20.09 -8.83
N PRO A 82 3.61 19.19 -8.10
CA PRO A 82 2.96 19.60 -6.85
C PRO A 82 3.96 19.94 -5.76
N SER A 83 3.65 20.96 -4.98
CA SER A 83 4.48 21.38 -3.86
C SER A 83 4.35 20.42 -2.67
N THR A 84 5.47 19.97 -2.14
CA THR A 84 5.55 19.22 -0.87
C THR A 84 5.48 20.13 0.36
N HIS A 85 5.49 21.45 0.17
CA HIS A 85 5.35 22.45 1.24
C HIS A 85 3.93 23.00 1.37
N SER A 86 2.98 22.48 0.58
CA SER A 86 1.58 22.90 0.66
C SER A 86 0.90 22.37 1.93
N ALA A 87 -0.05 23.13 2.47
CA ALA A 87 -0.86 22.66 3.60
C ALA A 87 -1.63 21.36 3.25
N ALA A 88 -2.05 21.21 1.98
CA ALA A 88 -2.72 20.00 1.51
C ALA A 88 -1.81 18.78 1.61
N PHE A 89 -0.54 18.88 1.22
CA PHE A 89 0.43 17.79 1.36
C PHE A 89 0.69 17.45 2.82
N HIS A 90 0.95 18.45 3.66
CA HIS A 90 1.20 18.22 5.09
C HIS A 90 0.01 17.55 5.78
N ASN A 91 -1.21 17.98 5.49
CA ASN A 91 -2.42 17.37 6.04
C ASN A 91 -2.57 15.92 5.58
N ALA A 92 -2.40 15.67 4.27
CA ALA A 92 -2.49 14.31 3.73
C ALA A 92 -1.46 13.36 4.37
N MET A 93 -0.22 13.80 4.57
CA MET A 93 0.82 12.99 5.21
C MET A 93 0.57 12.81 6.71
N THR A 94 -0.06 13.78 7.38
CA THR A 94 -0.53 13.64 8.76
C THR A 94 -1.65 12.61 8.86
N ASP A 95 -2.59 12.61 7.92
CA ASP A 95 -3.67 11.62 7.85
C ASP A 95 -3.15 10.21 7.55
N LEU A 96 -2.14 10.09 6.67
CA LEU A 96 -1.43 8.83 6.43
C LEU A 96 -0.77 8.33 7.73
N TRP A 97 -0.07 9.21 8.44
CA TRP A 97 0.58 8.87 9.70
C TRP A 97 -0.43 8.45 10.78
N LEU A 98 -1.56 9.13 10.86
CA LEU A 98 -2.66 8.74 11.75
C LEU A 98 -3.19 7.34 11.40
N ALA A 99 -3.30 7.01 10.11
CA ALA A 99 -3.70 5.68 9.69
C ALA A 99 -2.69 4.61 10.16
N VAL A 100 -1.40 4.87 10.00
CA VAL A 100 -0.33 3.97 10.46
C VAL A 100 -0.38 3.79 11.97
N THR A 101 -0.42 4.88 12.76
CA THR A 101 -0.38 4.79 14.23
C THR A 101 -1.65 4.19 14.85
N THR A 102 -2.77 4.21 14.13
CA THR A 102 -4.04 3.64 14.60
C THR A 102 -4.40 2.30 13.97
N GLY A 103 -3.64 1.83 12.96
CA GLY A 103 -3.98 0.65 12.17
C GLY A 103 -5.27 0.81 11.35
N ASN A 104 -5.78 2.04 11.19
CA ASN A 104 -7.03 2.30 10.51
C ASN A 104 -6.79 3.07 9.20
N ALA A 105 -6.68 2.35 8.10
CA ALA A 105 -6.44 2.90 6.76
C ALA A 105 -7.44 3.99 6.35
N ARG A 106 -8.64 4.02 6.93
CA ARG A 106 -9.66 5.03 6.57
C ARG A 106 -9.23 6.46 6.89
N PHE A 107 -8.34 6.66 7.85
CA PHE A 107 -7.78 7.99 8.13
C PHE A 107 -6.94 8.52 6.96
N ALA A 108 -6.31 7.63 6.19
CA ALA A 108 -5.50 8.01 5.04
C ALA A 108 -6.28 8.21 3.74
N LEU A 109 -7.62 8.10 3.74
CA LEU A 109 -8.42 8.36 2.52
C LEU A 109 -8.10 9.71 1.86
N PRO A 110 -7.84 10.80 2.60
CA PRO A 110 -7.44 12.07 1.99
C PRO A 110 -6.06 12.05 1.33
N ALA A 111 -5.17 11.18 1.77
CA ALA A 111 -3.83 10.99 1.23
C ALA A 111 -3.80 9.97 0.09
N PHE A 112 -4.78 9.07 0.02
CA PHE A 112 -4.84 8.01 -0.97
C PHE A 112 -5.48 8.48 -2.28
N PHE A 113 -5.02 7.97 -3.41
CA PHE A 113 -5.48 8.39 -4.73
C PHE A 113 -6.99 8.15 -4.89
N PRO A 114 -7.79 9.21 -5.10
CA PRO A 114 -9.24 9.09 -5.04
C PRO A 114 -9.81 8.32 -6.22
N VAL A 115 -10.82 7.48 -5.97
CA VAL A 115 -11.48 6.68 -7.01
C VAL A 115 -12.01 7.52 -8.17
N ALA A 116 -12.47 8.74 -7.90
CA ALA A 116 -12.96 9.66 -8.93
C ALA A 116 -11.85 10.07 -9.91
N ALA A 117 -10.62 10.26 -9.43
CA ALA A 117 -9.44 10.51 -10.24
C ALA A 117 -8.98 9.23 -10.95
N TYR A 118 -8.95 8.11 -10.24
CA TYR A 118 -8.57 6.81 -10.80
C TYR A 118 -9.40 6.44 -12.03
N ARG A 119 -10.70 6.63 -11.97
CA ARG A 119 -11.63 6.42 -13.10
C ARG A 119 -11.34 7.29 -14.33
N GLN A 120 -10.68 8.42 -14.15
CA GLN A 120 -10.31 9.32 -15.25
C GLN A 120 -8.93 8.99 -15.81
N VAL A 121 -8.03 8.51 -14.95
CA VAL A 121 -6.64 8.22 -15.31
C VAL A 121 -6.47 6.86 -15.96
N LYS A 122 -7.16 5.83 -15.46
CA LYS A 122 -6.93 4.44 -15.88
C LYS A 122 -7.85 4.00 -17.00
N ALA A 123 -7.25 3.39 -18.03
CA ALA A 123 -7.93 2.72 -19.12
C ALA A 123 -8.38 1.29 -18.73
N GLU A 124 -8.86 1.12 -17.50
CA GLU A 124 -9.33 -0.16 -16.99
C GLU A 124 -10.82 -0.35 -17.31
N PRO A 125 -11.26 -1.56 -17.70
CA PRO A 125 -12.67 -1.83 -17.98
C PRO A 125 -13.59 -1.60 -16.78
N TYR A 126 -13.09 -1.87 -15.58
CA TYR A 126 -13.82 -1.75 -14.32
C TYR A 126 -13.02 -0.96 -13.27
N PRO A 127 -12.72 0.32 -13.51
CA PRO A 127 -11.75 1.05 -12.69
C PRO A 127 -12.19 1.23 -11.23
N THR A 128 -13.50 1.25 -10.95
CA THR A 128 -13.99 1.33 -9.56
C THR A 128 -13.74 0.02 -8.81
N ALA A 129 -13.98 -1.12 -9.45
CA ALA A 129 -13.73 -2.43 -8.84
C ALA A 129 -12.22 -2.63 -8.64
N ASP A 130 -11.40 -2.35 -9.65
CA ASP A 130 -9.94 -2.44 -9.54
C ASP A 130 -9.39 -1.54 -8.43
N TRP A 131 -9.91 -0.31 -8.30
CA TRP A 131 -9.54 0.57 -7.20
C TRP A 131 -9.90 -0.02 -5.83
N GLN A 132 -11.08 -0.64 -5.68
CA GLN A 132 -11.54 -1.20 -4.41
C GLN A 132 -10.85 -2.51 -4.06
N ASP A 133 -10.80 -3.44 -5.02
CA ASP A 133 -10.45 -4.84 -4.79
C ASP A 133 -8.94 -5.09 -4.87
N ARG A 134 -8.18 -4.15 -5.46
CA ARG A 134 -6.73 -4.20 -5.55
C ARG A 134 -6.09 -3.04 -4.80
N LEU A 135 -6.20 -1.80 -5.29
CA LEU A 135 -5.43 -0.68 -4.74
C LEU A 135 -5.78 -0.39 -3.28
N TRP A 136 -7.05 -0.17 -2.98
CA TRP A 136 -7.49 0.14 -1.62
C TRP A 136 -7.34 -1.05 -0.68
N TYR A 137 -7.62 -2.24 -1.16
CA TYR A 137 -7.42 -3.47 -0.39
C TYR A 137 -5.96 -3.66 0.01
N ASP A 138 -5.04 -3.59 -0.96
CA ASP A 138 -3.61 -3.70 -0.75
C ASP A 138 -3.09 -2.62 0.20
N PHE A 139 -3.50 -1.36 -0.02
CA PHE A 139 -3.16 -0.25 0.87
C PHE A 139 -3.62 -0.50 2.31
N THR A 140 -4.79 -1.08 2.50
CA THR A 140 -5.30 -1.42 3.84
C THR A 140 -4.43 -2.45 4.54
N LEU A 141 -3.97 -3.46 3.81
CA LEU A 141 -3.03 -4.46 4.33
C LEU A 141 -1.68 -3.83 4.70
N ASP A 142 -1.16 -2.94 3.86
CA ASP A 142 0.13 -2.27 4.07
C ASP A 142 0.10 -1.34 5.28
N VAL A 143 -1.00 -0.61 5.48
CA VAL A 143 -1.20 0.20 6.69
C VAL A 143 -1.24 -0.68 7.94
N GLY A 144 -1.88 -1.86 7.88
CA GLY A 144 -1.86 -2.83 8.96
C GLY A 144 -0.44 -3.31 9.29
N ALA A 145 0.33 -3.70 8.27
CA ALA A 145 1.73 -4.12 8.45
C ALA A 145 2.63 -3.00 9.01
N ALA A 146 2.42 -1.76 8.56
CA ALA A 146 3.14 -0.61 9.10
C ALA A 146 2.76 -0.31 10.56
N HIS A 147 1.48 -0.48 10.92
CA HIS A 147 1.01 -0.36 12.28
C HIS A 147 1.67 -1.38 13.23
N ASP A 148 1.75 -2.63 12.78
CA ASP A 148 2.38 -3.71 13.56
C ASP A 148 3.90 -3.47 13.78
N LEU A 149 4.53 -2.70 12.87
CA LEU A 149 5.96 -2.36 12.95
C LEU A 149 6.22 -1.14 13.84
N VAL A 150 5.32 -0.17 13.89
CA VAL A 150 5.49 1.11 14.60
C VAL A 150 4.92 1.02 16.02
N ASP A 151 5.73 1.33 17.05
CA ASP A 151 5.20 1.50 18.41
C ASP A 151 4.39 2.80 18.50
N ASP A 152 3.07 2.69 18.42
CA ASP A 152 2.11 3.80 18.42
C ASP A 152 2.21 4.72 19.65
N ARG A 153 2.68 4.21 20.79
CA ARG A 153 2.71 4.93 22.09
C ARG A 153 3.72 6.06 22.15
N GLY A 154 4.76 6.01 21.33
CA GLY A 154 5.85 6.99 21.37
C GLY A 154 6.23 7.56 20.00
N ALA A 155 5.76 6.97 18.93
CA ALA A 155 6.13 7.36 17.59
C ALA A 155 5.55 8.73 17.18
N ARG A 156 6.36 9.54 16.49
CA ARG A 156 5.97 10.88 16.02
C ARG A 156 6.48 11.09 14.61
N LEU A 157 5.59 11.48 13.70
CA LEU A 157 5.97 11.92 12.37
C LEU A 157 6.90 13.13 12.45
N VAL A 158 8.04 13.06 11.78
CA VAL A 158 9.01 14.15 11.68
C VAL A 158 8.83 14.88 10.35
N ARG A 159 8.87 14.13 9.24
CA ARG A 159 8.74 14.68 7.88
C ARG A 159 8.44 13.58 6.86
N VAL A 160 8.03 14.00 5.68
CA VAL A 160 8.01 13.12 4.51
C VAL A 160 8.99 13.69 3.47
N ILE A 161 9.89 12.83 2.99
CA ILE A 161 10.88 13.16 1.96
C ILE A 161 10.35 12.64 0.63
N VAL A 162 10.18 13.54 -0.33
CA VAL A 162 9.81 13.19 -1.71
C VAL A 162 11.01 13.50 -2.60
N PRO A 163 11.62 12.51 -3.26
CA PRO A 163 12.78 12.73 -4.13
C PRO A 163 12.32 13.38 -5.45
N ALA A 164 12.26 14.69 -5.46
CA ALA A 164 11.76 15.47 -6.60
C ALA A 164 12.64 15.34 -7.84
N ASP A 165 13.92 15.07 -7.66
CA ASP A 165 14.91 14.80 -8.71
C ASP A 165 14.77 13.41 -9.33
N GLU A 166 14.04 12.50 -8.67
CA GLU A 166 13.69 11.16 -9.15
C GLU A 166 12.28 11.10 -9.74
N ALA A 167 11.62 12.24 -9.90
CA ALA A 167 10.24 12.28 -10.40
C ALA A 167 10.19 12.22 -11.93
N ASP A 168 9.39 11.29 -12.44
CA ASP A 168 9.15 11.11 -13.87
C ASP A 168 7.73 11.53 -14.26
N TRP A 169 7.61 12.08 -15.47
CA TRP A 169 6.30 12.30 -16.09
C TRP A 169 5.87 11.07 -16.88
N VAL A 170 4.89 10.37 -16.36
CA VAL A 170 4.20 9.27 -17.07
C VAL A 170 3.27 9.87 -18.11
N TYR A 171 3.45 9.50 -19.38
CA TYR A 171 2.65 10.05 -20.47
C TYR A 171 1.32 9.32 -20.64
N PRO A 172 0.30 9.99 -21.23
CA PRO A 172 -0.89 9.30 -21.71
C PRO A 172 -0.53 8.16 -22.65
N GLY A 173 -1.10 6.98 -22.42
CA GLY A 173 -0.78 5.75 -23.14
C GLY A 173 0.20 4.84 -22.42
N ASP A 174 1.06 5.38 -21.55
CA ASP A 174 1.94 4.57 -20.73
C ASP A 174 1.13 3.97 -19.55
N CYS A 175 1.51 2.77 -19.08
CA CYS A 175 0.92 2.11 -17.91
C CYS A 175 -0.61 2.00 -17.94
N TYR A 176 -1.21 1.88 -19.11
CA TYR A 176 -2.67 1.89 -19.28
C TYR A 176 -3.34 3.17 -18.74
N ASN A 177 -2.68 4.32 -18.90
CA ASN A 177 -3.23 5.60 -18.49
C ASN A 177 -3.83 6.35 -19.68
N THR A 178 -4.96 7.01 -19.46
CA THR A 178 -5.60 7.92 -20.41
C THR A 178 -5.11 9.35 -20.26
N ASP A 179 -4.51 9.68 -19.11
CA ASP A 179 -3.99 11.00 -18.79
C ASP A 179 -2.60 10.87 -18.15
N GLY A 180 -1.76 11.90 -18.29
CA GLY A 180 -0.41 11.91 -17.74
C GLY A 180 -0.38 12.41 -16.29
N TYR A 181 0.66 12.03 -15.55
CA TYR A 181 0.91 12.50 -14.19
C TYR A 181 2.40 12.43 -13.83
N TRP A 182 2.83 13.20 -12.84
CA TRP A 182 4.11 12.98 -12.19
C TRP A 182 4.03 11.75 -11.30
N HIS A 183 5.05 10.91 -11.38
CA HIS A 183 5.25 9.74 -10.53
C HIS A 183 6.56 9.88 -9.76
N VAL A 184 6.55 9.49 -8.49
CA VAL A 184 7.73 9.38 -7.63
C VAL A 184 7.69 8.06 -6.91
N GLY A 185 8.73 7.26 -7.05
CA GLY A 185 8.96 6.07 -6.24
C GLY A 185 9.81 6.38 -5.00
N GLY A 186 9.73 5.52 -3.99
CA GLY A 186 10.65 5.54 -2.85
C GLY A 186 10.63 6.81 -2.01
N ALA A 187 9.50 7.52 -1.89
CA ALA A 187 9.37 8.58 -0.90
C ALA A 187 9.48 7.99 0.53
N ARG A 188 9.92 8.81 1.52
CA ARG A 188 10.18 8.30 2.87
C ARG A 188 9.31 9.00 3.90
N VAL A 189 8.60 8.24 4.72
CA VAL A 189 7.97 8.71 5.95
C VAL A 189 8.97 8.59 7.08
N VAL A 190 9.52 9.70 7.55
CA VAL A 190 10.50 9.74 8.64
C VAL A 190 9.79 10.06 9.94
N TYR A 191 10.02 9.24 10.95
CA TYR A 191 9.42 9.38 12.28
C TYR A 191 10.44 9.14 13.39
N THR A 192 10.12 9.56 14.59
CA THR A 192 10.91 9.22 15.79
C THR A 192 10.15 8.20 16.62
N GLU A 193 10.89 7.22 17.15
CA GLU A 193 10.39 6.21 18.05
C GLU A 193 11.45 5.94 19.11
N HIS A 194 11.08 5.98 20.39
CA HIS A 194 12.03 5.84 21.52
C HIS A 194 13.27 6.76 21.43
N GLY A 195 13.08 7.96 20.87
CA GLY A 195 14.16 8.96 20.70
C GLY A 195 15.08 8.68 19.51
N GLN A 196 14.80 7.69 18.68
CA GLN A 196 15.56 7.37 17.48
C GLN A 196 14.77 7.69 16.22
N GLU A 197 15.44 8.21 15.19
CA GLU A 197 14.85 8.36 13.85
C GLU A 197 14.75 6.98 13.18
N ARG A 198 13.60 6.76 12.54
CA ARG A 198 13.29 5.62 11.70
C ARG A 198 12.53 6.08 10.47
N SER A 199 12.40 5.22 9.50
CA SER A 199 11.63 5.54 8.31
C SER A 199 10.96 4.32 7.68
N LEU A 200 9.89 4.60 6.94
CA LEU A 200 9.18 3.69 6.06
C LEU A 200 9.17 4.29 4.66
N GLY A 201 9.24 3.44 3.64
CA GLY A 201 9.03 3.86 2.27
C GLY A 201 7.55 4.14 1.96
N ILE A 202 7.33 4.97 0.95
CA ILE A 202 6.09 5.04 0.17
C ILE A 202 6.47 4.59 -1.22
N ALA A 203 6.06 3.40 -1.62
CA ALA A 203 6.49 2.81 -2.87
C ALA A 203 6.12 3.64 -4.11
N SER A 204 4.99 4.34 -4.06
CA SER A 204 4.56 5.17 -5.19
C SER A 204 3.66 6.33 -4.78
N LEU A 205 4.07 7.54 -5.16
CA LEU A 205 3.25 8.75 -5.17
C LEU A 205 2.94 9.15 -6.61
N ILE A 206 1.72 9.62 -6.86
CA ILE A 206 1.36 10.22 -8.14
C ILE A 206 0.73 11.58 -7.95
N SER A 207 0.88 12.45 -8.94
CA SER A 207 0.22 13.75 -8.94
C SER A 207 -1.14 13.68 -9.61
N TRP A 208 -2.12 14.37 -9.05
CA TRP A 208 -3.37 14.62 -9.71
C TRP A 208 -3.83 16.05 -9.45
N ARG A 209 -3.98 16.82 -10.52
CA ARG A 209 -4.49 18.19 -10.45
C ARG A 209 -3.78 19.07 -9.42
N GLY A 210 -2.45 18.96 -9.39
CA GLY A 210 -1.60 19.79 -8.52
C GLY A 210 -1.46 19.28 -7.08
N VAL A 211 -1.91 18.05 -6.78
CA VAL A 211 -1.81 17.43 -5.45
C VAL A 211 -1.11 16.08 -5.55
N TRP A 212 -0.27 15.77 -4.57
CA TRP A 212 0.33 14.44 -4.41
C TRP A 212 -0.62 13.49 -3.69
N TYR A 213 -0.68 12.25 -4.19
CA TYR A 213 -1.43 11.16 -3.58
C TYR A 213 -0.59 9.90 -3.51
N VAL A 214 -0.77 9.12 -2.46
CA VAL A 214 -0.27 7.75 -2.36
C VAL A 214 -1.11 6.86 -3.27
N ILE A 215 -0.46 6.07 -4.13
CA ILE A 215 -1.12 5.02 -4.91
C ILE A 215 -0.69 3.62 -4.43
N HIS A 216 0.58 3.47 -4.02
CA HIS A 216 1.08 2.27 -3.35
C HIS A 216 1.88 2.70 -2.11
N PHE A 217 1.47 2.21 -0.94
CA PHE A 217 2.20 2.47 0.31
C PHE A 217 3.30 1.42 0.52
N GLY A 218 2.96 0.14 0.40
CA GLY A 218 3.93 -0.96 0.38
C GLY A 218 4.37 -1.32 -1.03
N ALA A 219 4.73 -2.59 -1.26
CA ALA A 219 5.20 -3.05 -2.57
C ALA A 219 4.15 -2.90 -3.68
N VAL A 220 4.59 -2.46 -4.86
CA VAL A 220 3.74 -2.40 -6.07
C VAL A 220 3.40 -3.79 -6.57
N LEU A 221 4.39 -4.69 -6.57
CA LEU A 221 4.21 -6.10 -6.93
C LEU A 221 4.21 -6.94 -5.65
N ARG A 222 3.16 -7.72 -5.47
CA ARG A 222 3.04 -8.60 -4.31
C ARG A 222 2.56 -10.00 -4.70
N ASN A 223 3.03 -10.99 -3.96
CA ASN A 223 2.60 -12.37 -4.09
C ASN A 223 1.75 -12.72 -2.85
N GLY A 224 0.44 -12.57 -2.97
CA GLY A 224 -0.49 -12.94 -1.90
C GLY A 224 -1.21 -11.78 -1.24
N VAL A 225 -1.86 -12.07 -0.12
CA VAL A 225 -2.78 -11.18 0.61
C VAL A 225 -2.17 -10.66 1.93
N THR A 226 -0.85 -10.50 1.97
CA THR A 226 -0.14 -10.00 3.15
C THR A 226 0.27 -8.55 2.92
N GLY A 227 0.09 -7.69 3.93
CA GLY A 227 0.59 -6.33 3.91
C GLY A 227 2.12 -6.30 3.90
N ILE A 228 2.69 -5.35 3.21
CA ILE A 228 4.13 -5.17 3.05
C ILE A 228 4.49 -3.76 3.47
N VAL A 229 5.48 -3.62 4.33
CA VAL A 229 6.10 -2.33 4.60
C VAL A 229 7.22 -2.12 3.61
N ASP A 230 7.17 -1.03 2.87
CA ASP A 230 8.21 -0.67 1.92
C ASP A 230 9.45 -0.19 2.67
N ASP A 231 10.56 -0.86 2.43
CA ASP A 231 11.92 -0.51 2.84
C ASP A 231 12.03 0.13 4.25
N PRO A 232 11.68 -0.58 5.33
CA PRO A 232 11.76 -0.04 6.69
C PRO A 232 13.23 0.08 7.13
N GLU A 233 13.64 1.29 7.59
CA GLU A 233 15.01 1.55 7.96
C GLU A 233 15.18 2.24 9.32
N THR A 234 16.37 2.07 9.91
CA THR A 234 16.86 2.90 11.01
C THR A 234 17.43 4.20 10.43
N GLY A 235 17.01 5.33 10.99
CA GLY A 235 17.35 6.65 10.44
C GLY A 235 16.38 7.10 9.34
N PRO A 236 16.73 8.15 8.57
CA PRO A 236 15.84 8.73 7.58
C PRO A 236 15.65 7.86 6.32
N GLY A 237 16.51 6.85 6.14
CA GLY A 237 16.56 6.04 4.93
C GLY A 237 17.03 6.82 3.69
N PHE A 238 17.05 6.13 2.57
CA PHE A 238 17.41 6.71 1.27
C PHE A 238 16.17 6.76 0.38
N PRO A 239 15.74 7.95 -0.07
CA PRO A 239 14.64 8.05 -1.03
C PRO A 239 15.08 7.59 -2.42
N GLY A 240 14.13 7.13 -3.21
CA GLY A 240 14.35 6.65 -4.57
C GLY A 240 14.84 5.21 -4.66
N PRO A 241 15.18 4.63 -5.82
CA PRO A 241 15.14 5.25 -7.15
C PRO A 241 13.72 5.44 -7.67
N ALA A 242 13.62 6.22 -8.77
CA ALA A 242 12.35 6.37 -9.46
C ALA A 242 11.81 4.99 -9.87
N GLY A 243 10.61 4.70 -9.42
CA GLY A 243 9.88 3.53 -9.90
C GLY A 243 9.23 3.85 -11.23
N GLY A 244 9.56 3.08 -12.27
CA GLY A 244 8.79 3.10 -13.51
C GLY A 244 7.37 2.52 -13.30
N CYS A 245 6.54 2.60 -14.29
CA CYS A 245 5.31 1.82 -14.28
C CYS A 245 5.52 0.36 -14.71
#